data_6a5142cf2ffcdfab4e9c483feb9ca29a
#
_entry.id   6a5142cf2ffcdfab4e9c483feb9ca29a
#
_cell.length_a   1.000
_cell.length_b   1.000
_cell.length_c   1.000
_cell.angle_alpha   90.00
_cell.angle_beta   90.00
_cell.angle_gamma   90.00
#
_symmetry.space_group_name_H-M   'P 1'
#
loop_
_entity.id
_entity.type
_entity.pdbx_description
1 polymer ?
#
loop_
_entity_poly.entity_id
_entity_poly.type
_entity_poly.pdbx_seq_one_letter_code
_entity_poly.pdbx_strand_id
1 'polypeptide(L)'
;MVIVCAGMEGALPSVVGGLVAAPVIAVPTSVGYGASFGGIAALLGMLNSCSPNVTVVNIDNGFGAAYFATMILQRIHPQAAKSAVLAGEANHR
;
A
#
# COMPACT_ATOMS: atom_id res chain seq x y z
N MET A 1 7.97 -5.95 -1.70
CA MET A 1 7.00 -4.84 -1.69
C MET A 1 6.11 -4.97 -0.47
N VAL A 2 5.80 -3.86 0.17
CA VAL A 2 5.03 -3.83 1.41
C VAL A 2 3.87 -2.85 1.24
N ILE A 3 2.67 -3.25 1.70
CA ILE A 3 1.51 -2.36 1.75
C ILE A 3 1.25 -2.04 3.22
N VAL A 4 1.17 -0.76 3.54
CA VAL A 4 0.95 -0.28 4.91
C VAL A 4 -0.30 0.57 4.96
N CYS A 5 -1.27 0.15 5.75
CA CYS A 5 -2.50 0.91 5.98
C CYS A 5 -2.39 1.63 7.32
N ALA A 6 -2.64 2.93 7.32
CA ALA A 6 -2.56 3.72 8.54
C ALA A 6 -3.55 4.87 8.51
N GLY A 7 -4.12 5.17 9.66
CA GLY A 7 -5.01 6.31 9.86
C GLY A 7 -4.33 7.40 10.69
N MET A 8 -5.14 8.23 11.30
CA MET A 8 -4.71 9.34 12.17
C MET A 8 -3.74 10.26 11.46
N GLU A 9 -2.47 10.35 11.87
CA GLU A 9 -1.46 11.23 11.25
C GLU A 9 -0.66 10.55 10.13
N GLY A 10 -0.89 9.25 9.88
CA GLY A 10 -0.22 8.53 8.80
C GLY A 10 1.27 8.31 8.97
N ALA A 11 1.74 8.17 10.21
CA ALA A 11 3.18 8.07 10.49
C ALA A 11 3.77 6.69 10.22
N LEU A 12 2.96 5.63 10.28
CA LEU A 12 3.46 4.26 10.19
C LEU A 12 4.20 3.94 8.88
N PRO A 13 3.74 4.37 7.69
CA PRO A 13 4.47 4.09 6.46
C PRO A 13 5.88 4.65 6.44
N SER A 14 6.11 5.82 7.03
CA SER A 14 7.45 6.41 7.13
C SER A 14 8.38 5.56 7.99
N VAL A 15 7.86 5.04 9.10
CA VAL A 15 8.63 4.15 9.99
C VAL A 15 8.97 2.86 9.27
N VAL A 16 7.99 2.22 8.64
CA VAL A 16 8.21 0.99 7.88
C VAL A 16 9.18 1.24 6.73
N GLY A 17 9.00 2.32 5.98
CA GLY A 17 9.88 2.69 4.87
C GLY A 17 11.32 2.86 5.29
N GLY A 18 11.56 3.40 6.49
CA GLY A 18 12.90 3.55 7.04
C GLY A 18 13.53 2.23 7.49
N LEU A 19 12.71 1.20 7.78
CA LEU A 19 13.19 -0.08 8.27
C LEU A 19 13.41 -1.13 7.17
N VAL A 20 12.80 -0.95 6.00
CA VAL A 20 12.86 -1.94 4.92
C VAL A 20 13.50 -1.36 3.67
N ALA A 21 14.18 -2.20 2.90
CA ALA A 21 14.78 -1.83 1.62
C ALA A 21 13.86 -2.19 0.45
N ALA A 22 12.56 -2.14 0.66
CA ALA A 22 11.55 -2.51 -0.32
C ALA A 22 10.65 -1.31 -0.63
N PRO A 23 10.01 -1.26 -1.82
CA PRO A 23 8.97 -0.27 -2.07
C PRO A 23 7.80 -0.45 -1.11
N VAL A 24 7.32 0.67 -0.57
CA VAL A 24 6.18 0.72 0.35
C VAL A 24 5.04 1.46 -0.34
N ILE A 25 3.87 0.83 -0.39
CA ILE A 25 2.64 1.46 -0.84
C ILE A 25 1.81 1.80 0.40
N ALA A 26 1.60 3.07 0.64
CA ALA A 26 0.87 3.55 1.81
C ALA A 26 -0.59 3.78 1.47
N VAL A 27 -1.48 3.27 2.31
CA VAL A 27 -2.92 3.44 2.18
C VAL A 27 -3.40 4.28 3.35
N PRO A 28 -3.75 5.56 3.13
CA PRO A 28 -4.36 6.35 4.19
C PRO A 28 -5.77 5.85 4.44
N THR A 29 -6.13 5.69 5.72
CA THR A 29 -7.46 5.24 6.09
C THR A 29 -8.25 6.38 6.75
N SER A 30 -9.56 6.36 6.55
CA SER A 30 -10.46 7.32 7.18
C SER A 30 -10.72 7.00 8.65
N VAL A 31 -10.25 5.88 9.13
CA VAL A 31 -10.41 5.45 10.53
C VAL A 31 -9.52 6.28 11.43
N GLY A 32 -10.09 6.83 12.52
CA GLY A 32 -9.37 7.65 13.45
C GLY A 32 -10.32 8.56 14.21
N TYR A 33 -9.80 9.20 15.23
CA TYR A 33 -10.59 10.08 16.09
C TYR A 33 -10.18 11.54 15.90
N GLY A 34 -11.13 12.44 16.11
CA GLY A 34 -10.87 13.88 16.15
C GLY A 34 -10.36 14.43 14.83
N ALA A 35 -9.09 14.81 14.78
CA ALA A 35 -8.50 15.55 13.67
C ALA A 35 -8.16 14.72 12.43
N SER A 36 -8.65 13.48 12.31
CA SER A 36 -8.37 12.65 11.12
C SER A 36 -8.99 13.20 9.84
N PHE A 37 -10.08 13.97 9.95
CA PHE A 37 -10.76 14.60 8.80
C PHE A 37 -11.07 13.63 7.66
N GLY A 38 -11.59 12.42 8.00
CA GLY A 38 -11.94 11.44 6.99
C GLY A 38 -10.74 10.87 6.22
N GLY A 39 -9.57 10.88 6.82
CA GLY A 39 -8.35 10.36 6.22
C GLY A 39 -7.42 11.41 5.63
N ILE A 40 -7.81 12.68 5.60
CA ILE A 40 -6.99 13.75 5.02
C ILE A 40 -5.69 13.93 5.80
N ALA A 41 -5.75 13.88 7.15
CA ALA A 41 -4.55 14.00 7.97
C ALA A 41 -3.55 12.88 7.67
N ALA A 42 -4.03 11.64 7.53
CA ALA A 42 -3.19 10.50 7.16
C ALA A 42 -2.60 10.68 5.77
N LEU A 43 -3.42 11.09 4.80
CA LEU A 43 -2.96 11.33 3.43
C LEU A 43 -1.85 12.37 3.39
N LEU A 44 -2.03 13.52 4.04
CA LEU A 44 -1.02 14.58 4.05
C LEU A 44 0.25 14.15 4.77
N GLY A 45 0.14 13.40 5.85
CA GLY A 45 1.29 12.86 6.57
C GLY A 45 2.10 11.91 5.70
N MET A 46 1.42 11.03 4.96
CA MET A 46 2.07 10.08 4.05
C MET A 46 2.71 10.77 2.85
N LEU A 47 2.03 11.77 2.27
CA LEU A 47 2.56 12.54 1.13
C LEU A 47 3.81 13.34 1.49
N ASN A 48 3.98 13.69 2.77
CA ASN A 48 5.12 14.43 3.26
C ASN A 48 6.18 13.54 3.91
N SER A 49 6.12 12.22 3.66
CA SER A 49 7.09 11.28 4.21
C SER A 49 8.50 11.58 3.74
N CYS A 50 9.47 11.50 4.65
CA CYS A 50 10.89 11.64 4.35
C CYS A 50 11.50 10.36 3.78
N SER A 51 10.79 9.23 3.86
CA SER A 51 11.29 7.95 3.32
C SER A 51 11.12 7.93 1.80
N PRO A 52 12.19 7.79 1.02
CA PRO A 52 12.10 7.88 -0.45
C PRO A 52 11.42 6.69 -1.11
N ASN A 53 11.24 5.60 -0.37
CA ASN A 53 10.62 4.37 -0.88
C ASN A 53 9.13 4.26 -0.55
N VAL A 54 8.48 5.36 -0.13
CA VAL A 54 7.05 5.39 0.19
C VAL A 54 6.28 6.07 -0.95
N THR A 55 5.27 5.40 -1.47
CA THR A 55 4.30 5.97 -2.39
C THR A 55 2.90 5.82 -1.80
N VAL A 56 1.96 6.65 -2.22
CA VAL A 56 0.65 6.77 -1.55
C VAL A 56 -0.47 6.59 -2.56
N VAL A 57 -1.52 5.88 -2.16
CA VAL A 57 -2.75 5.74 -2.94
C VAL A 57 -3.88 6.58 -2.32
N ASN A 58 -5.06 6.55 -2.91
CA ASN A 58 -6.23 7.27 -2.44
C ASN A 58 -6.65 6.80 -1.04
N ILE A 59 -7.37 7.65 -0.32
CA ILE A 59 -7.91 7.33 1.00
C ILE A 59 -8.80 6.07 0.90
N ASP A 60 -8.59 5.13 1.82
CA ASP A 60 -9.34 3.87 1.91
C ASP A 60 -9.21 2.95 0.68
N ASN A 61 -8.21 3.17 -0.18
CA ASN A 61 -8.07 2.41 -1.41
C ASN A 61 -7.10 1.23 -1.27
N GLY A 62 -7.42 0.29 -0.37
CA GLY A 62 -6.65 -0.95 -0.23
C GLY A 62 -6.69 -1.80 -1.50
N PHE A 63 -7.81 -1.83 -2.21
CA PHE A 63 -7.94 -2.53 -3.49
C PHE A 63 -6.96 -1.96 -4.52
N GLY A 64 -6.90 -0.65 -4.66
CA GLY A 64 -5.99 0.00 -5.61
C GLY A 64 -4.53 -0.25 -5.27
N ALA A 65 -4.18 -0.27 -3.99
CA ALA A 65 -2.83 -0.61 -3.56
C ALA A 65 -2.46 -2.04 -3.95
N ALA A 66 -3.35 -3.00 -3.70
CA ALA A 66 -3.13 -4.40 -4.06
C ALA A 66 -3.06 -4.59 -5.58
N TYR A 67 -3.93 -3.92 -6.32
CA TYR A 67 -3.93 -3.98 -7.78
C TYR A 67 -2.62 -3.44 -8.36
N PHE A 68 -2.18 -2.28 -7.86
CA PHE A 68 -0.94 -1.64 -8.31
C PHE A 68 0.28 -2.50 -7.99
N ALA A 69 0.34 -3.05 -6.78
CA ALA A 69 1.40 -3.96 -6.38
C ALA A 69 1.44 -5.19 -7.29
N THR A 70 0.29 -5.76 -7.61
CA THR A 70 0.17 -6.93 -8.49
C THR A 70 0.67 -6.59 -9.89
N MET A 71 0.31 -5.44 -10.43
CA MET A 71 0.79 -4.99 -11.75
C MET A 71 2.32 -4.88 -11.78
N ILE A 72 2.92 -4.31 -10.74
CA ILE A 72 4.36 -4.17 -10.66
C ILE A 72 5.03 -5.55 -10.61
N LEU A 73 4.52 -6.45 -9.78
CA LEU A 73 5.08 -7.80 -9.64
C LEU A 73 4.94 -8.61 -10.90
N GLN A 74 3.85 -8.44 -11.66
CA GLN A 74 3.67 -9.09 -12.96
C GLN A 74 4.71 -8.64 -13.98
N ARG A 75 5.12 -7.37 -13.92
CA ARG A 75 6.16 -6.83 -14.80
C ARG A 75 7.54 -7.32 -14.45
N ILE A 76 7.82 -7.51 -13.15
CA ILE A 76 9.12 -7.94 -12.64
C ILE A 76 9.25 -9.46 -12.71
N HIS A 77 8.19 -10.20 -12.40
CA HIS A 77 8.18 -11.66 -12.33
C HIS A 77 6.99 -12.25 -13.12
N PRO A 78 7.00 -12.14 -14.48
CA PRO A 78 5.85 -12.60 -15.28
C PRO A 78 5.52 -14.08 -15.08
N GLN A 79 6.54 -14.93 -14.91
CA GLN A 79 6.34 -16.37 -14.74
C GLN A 79 5.67 -16.68 -13.40
N ALA A 80 6.08 -16.03 -12.34
CA ALA A 80 5.49 -16.23 -11.01
C ALA A 80 4.02 -15.77 -10.99
N ALA A 81 3.72 -14.62 -11.60
CA ALA A 81 2.36 -14.10 -11.70
C ALA A 81 1.46 -15.03 -12.49
N LYS A 82 1.93 -15.56 -13.61
CA LYS A 82 1.19 -16.53 -14.44
C LYS A 82 0.90 -17.80 -13.66
N SER A 83 1.88 -18.33 -12.93
CA SER A 83 1.71 -19.53 -12.11
C SER A 83 0.68 -19.32 -11.00
N ALA A 84 0.70 -18.15 -10.35
CA ALA A 84 -0.27 -17.80 -9.32
C ALA A 84 -1.70 -17.74 -9.86
N VAL A 85 -1.90 -17.15 -11.03
CA VAL A 85 -3.21 -17.10 -11.70
C VAL A 85 -3.72 -18.49 -12.00
N LEU A 86 -2.88 -19.36 -12.55
CA LEU A 86 -3.26 -20.75 -12.86
C LEU A 86 -3.63 -21.53 -11.59
N ALA A 87 -2.88 -21.35 -10.52
CA ALA A 87 -3.19 -21.97 -9.24
C ALA A 87 -4.53 -21.49 -8.69
N GLY A 88 -4.83 -20.20 -8.81
CA GLY A 88 -6.10 -19.62 -8.41
C GLY A 88 -7.27 -20.22 -9.19
N GLU A 89 -7.14 -20.40 -10.49
CA GLU A 89 -8.16 -21.03 -11.32
C GLU A 89 -8.40 -22.49 -10.91
N ALA A 90 -7.34 -23.23 -10.59
CA ALA A 90 -7.45 -24.62 -10.14
C ALA A 90 -8.23 -24.71 -8.83
N ASN A 91 -8.07 -23.76 -7.93
CA ASN A 91 -8.72 -23.73 -6.62
C ASN A 91 -10.22 -23.41 -6.71
N HIS A 92 -10.68 -22.83 -7.81
CA HIS A 92 -12.10 -22.52 -8.03
C HIS A 92 -12.89 -23.69 -8.59
N ARG A 93 -12.26 -24.79 -8.90
CA ARG A 93 -12.89 -26.00 -9.38
C ARG A 93 -13.03 -27.02 -8.26
#